data_125cf1f20e177f8092941cdd1fc80f99
#
_entry.id   125cf1f20e177f8092941cdd1fc80f99
#
_cell.length_a   1.000
_cell.length_b   1.000
_cell.length_c   1.000
_cell.angle_alpha   90.00
_cell.angle_beta   90.00
_cell.angle_gamma   90.00
#
_symmetry.space_group_name_H-M   'P 1'
#
loop_
_entity.id
_entity.type
_entity.pdbx_description
1 polymer ?
#
loop_
_entity_poly.entity_id
_entity_poly.type
_entity_poly.pdbx_seq_one_letter_code
_entity_poly.pdbx_strand_id
1 'polypeptide(L)'
;MSEFSVSLAKLAEEANLTTAYTPCELDKIQVTATEVYRPGILLAGYYENFDNKRIQIIGLTEMSYLDELSTSLRNTHLEKLFSFQPPAVVLTRGMRPMSEMMQYAKQYGVPLLMSTEMTSALMGQLITTLNTELAPRITRHGVLVEVYGEGILILGDSGVGKSETAIELVKRGHRLIADDAVELRGIGIINVARVFGIGSVRSSVEVEMVVQLEPWDSTKNYDRTGLETEYYDILGVKVPSMLIPVMPGRNLAVILETAAINNRQKEMGYNAAKELLTQLGLADDISK
;
A
#
# COMPACT_ATOMS: atom_id res chain seq x y z
N MET A 1 -2.75 -3.92 -19.28
CA MET A 1 -2.34 -3.37 -17.96
C MET A 1 -0.87 -3.68 -17.83
N SER A 2 -0.02 -2.70 -17.60
CA SER A 2 1.38 -2.97 -17.25
C SER A 2 1.38 -3.75 -15.94
N GLU A 3 1.86 -5.00 -15.93
CA GLU A 3 2.09 -5.72 -14.69
C GLU A 3 3.13 -4.93 -13.89
N PHE A 4 2.75 -4.50 -12.69
CA PHE A 4 3.72 -3.91 -11.77
C PHE A 4 4.73 -4.99 -11.38
N SER A 5 5.98 -4.61 -11.25
CA SER A 5 7.06 -5.50 -10.85
C SER A 5 7.95 -4.83 -9.82
N VAL A 6 8.58 -5.63 -8.97
CA VAL A 6 9.58 -5.19 -8.00
C VAL A 6 10.87 -5.96 -8.22
N SER A 7 12.01 -5.28 -8.10
CA SER A 7 13.32 -5.95 -8.24
C SER A 7 13.60 -6.89 -7.07
N LEU A 8 14.24 -8.01 -7.35
CA LEU A 8 14.67 -8.95 -6.31
C LEU A 8 15.69 -8.31 -5.36
N ALA A 9 16.47 -7.31 -5.82
CA ALA A 9 17.39 -6.55 -4.98
C ALA A 9 16.66 -5.82 -3.86
N LYS A 10 15.56 -5.11 -4.17
CA LYS A 10 14.76 -4.41 -3.17
C LYS A 10 14.17 -5.37 -2.13
N LEU A 11 13.64 -6.51 -2.58
CA LEU A 11 13.11 -7.54 -1.67
C LEU A 11 14.21 -8.13 -0.79
N ALA A 12 15.40 -8.34 -1.34
CA ALA A 12 16.55 -8.86 -0.59
C ALA A 12 17.04 -7.86 0.46
N GLU A 13 17.06 -6.56 0.16
CA GLU A 13 17.44 -5.51 1.10
C GLU A 13 16.41 -5.42 2.24
N GLU A 14 15.11 -5.29 1.93
CA GLU A 14 14.07 -5.14 2.94
C GLU A 14 13.92 -6.37 3.85
N ALA A 15 14.11 -7.57 3.31
CA ALA A 15 14.04 -8.82 4.08
C ALA A 15 15.40 -9.30 4.61
N ASN A 16 16.46 -8.48 4.50
CA ASN A 16 17.83 -8.82 4.94
C ASN A 16 18.30 -10.19 4.41
N LEU A 17 18.06 -10.46 3.13
CA LEU A 17 18.49 -11.72 2.51
C LEU A 17 19.96 -11.64 2.11
N THR A 18 20.67 -12.75 2.29
CA THR A 18 22.04 -12.93 1.84
C THR A 18 22.08 -13.81 0.58
N THR A 19 22.93 -13.47 -0.38
CA THR A 19 23.05 -14.19 -1.64
C THR A 19 24.02 -15.36 -1.53
N ALA A 20 23.53 -16.59 -1.76
CA ALA A 20 24.39 -17.75 -1.95
C ALA A 20 24.83 -17.91 -3.41
N TYR A 21 23.90 -17.63 -4.35
CA TYR A 21 24.16 -17.62 -5.80
C TYR A 21 23.19 -16.68 -6.51
N THR A 22 23.68 -15.99 -7.54
CA THR A 22 22.86 -15.27 -8.52
C THR A 22 23.47 -15.35 -9.91
N PRO A 23 22.66 -15.49 -10.99
CA PRO A 23 23.17 -15.52 -12.35
C PRO A 23 23.50 -14.12 -12.89
N CYS A 24 22.92 -13.08 -12.30
CA CYS A 24 23.10 -11.67 -12.67
C CYS A 24 22.89 -10.77 -11.44
N GLU A 25 22.97 -9.46 -11.62
CA GLU A 25 22.61 -8.51 -10.58
C GLU A 25 21.12 -8.66 -10.19
N LEU A 26 20.80 -8.64 -8.90
CA LEU A 26 19.45 -8.87 -8.39
C LEU A 26 18.45 -7.80 -8.87
N ASP A 27 18.91 -6.60 -9.23
CA ASP A 27 18.09 -5.52 -9.80
C ASP A 27 17.46 -5.89 -11.14
N LYS A 28 18.11 -6.78 -11.90
CA LYS A 28 17.63 -7.22 -13.22
C LYS A 28 16.54 -8.28 -13.13
N ILE A 29 16.34 -8.86 -11.95
CA ILE A 29 15.36 -9.92 -11.71
C ILE A 29 14.08 -9.29 -11.18
N GLN A 30 12.98 -9.44 -11.93
CA GLN A 30 11.70 -8.84 -11.60
C GLN A 30 10.72 -9.86 -11.05
N VAL A 31 10.08 -9.53 -9.94
CA VAL A 31 9.03 -10.32 -9.30
C VAL A 31 7.69 -9.64 -9.55
N THR A 32 6.70 -10.40 -10.02
CA THR A 32 5.35 -9.90 -10.36
C THR A 32 4.24 -10.55 -9.53
N ALA A 33 4.55 -11.64 -8.81
CA ALA A 33 3.59 -12.33 -7.94
C ALA A 33 3.56 -11.69 -6.56
N THR A 34 2.35 -11.47 -6.03
CA THR A 34 2.14 -10.90 -4.69
C THR A 34 2.31 -11.91 -3.56
N GLU A 35 2.43 -13.19 -3.91
CA GLU A 35 2.54 -14.30 -2.95
C GLU A 35 3.88 -15.01 -3.10
N VAL A 36 4.30 -15.66 -2.02
CA VAL A 36 5.43 -16.60 -1.99
C VAL A 36 4.90 -18.05 -1.84
N TYR A 37 5.71 -19.03 -2.16
CA TYR A 37 5.28 -20.43 -2.15
C TYR A 37 6.27 -21.32 -1.40
N ARG A 38 5.77 -22.35 -0.69
CA ARG A 38 6.56 -23.42 -0.10
C ARG A 38 6.46 -24.66 -0.99
N PRO A 39 7.57 -25.12 -1.59
CA PRO A 39 7.51 -26.17 -2.62
C PRO A 39 7.41 -27.60 -2.05
N GLY A 40 6.84 -27.79 -0.84
CA GLY A 40 6.81 -29.09 -0.17
C GLY A 40 6.15 -30.20 -0.99
N ILE A 41 5.00 -29.92 -1.64
CA ILE A 41 4.31 -30.90 -2.48
C ILE A 41 5.10 -31.18 -3.77
N LEU A 42 5.72 -30.17 -4.35
CA LEU A 42 6.60 -30.33 -5.51
C LEU A 42 7.80 -31.24 -5.15
N LEU A 43 8.44 -31.00 -4.02
CA LEU A 43 9.56 -31.79 -3.53
C LEU A 43 9.15 -33.23 -3.17
N ALA A 44 7.85 -33.47 -2.92
CA ALA A 44 7.29 -34.82 -2.75
C ALA A 44 6.92 -35.50 -4.09
N GLY A 45 7.20 -34.85 -5.24
CA GLY A 45 7.01 -35.45 -6.57
C GLY A 45 5.72 -35.09 -7.30
N TYR A 46 4.93 -34.12 -6.78
CA TYR A 46 3.74 -33.64 -7.45
C TYR A 46 4.01 -32.27 -8.10
N TYR A 47 4.00 -32.20 -9.43
CA TYR A 47 4.46 -31.04 -10.22
C TYR A 47 3.33 -30.26 -10.90
N GLU A 48 2.08 -30.76 -10.87
CA GLU A 48 0.95 -30.08 -11.49
C GLU A 48 0.60 -28.80 -10.74
N ASN A 49 0.17 -27.78 -11.47
CA ASN A 49 -0.24 -26.48 -10.94
C ASN A 49 0.86 -25.72 -10.15
N PHE A 50 2.14 -26.00 -10.44
CA PHE A 50 3.23 -25.26 -9.84
C PHE A 50 3.31 -23.86 -10.45
N ASP A 51 3.23 -22.83 -9.60
CA ASP A 51 3.36 -21.43 -10.00
C ASP A 51 4.84 -21.00 -9.91
N ASN A 52 5.49 -20.95 -11.05
CA ASN A 52 6.88 -20.56 -11.18
C ASN A 52 7.13 -19.05 -11.08
N LYS A 53 6.09 -18.21 -11.02
CA LYS A 53 6.24 -16.76 -10.85
C LYS A 53 6.49 -16.36 -9.39
N ARG A 54 6.27 -17.27 -8.46
CA ARG A 54 6.41 -17.02 -7.02
C ARG A 54 7.82 -17.33 -6.51
N ILE A 55 8.30 -16.53 -5.57
CA ILE A 55 9.52 -16.85 -4.81
C ILE A 55 9.26 -18.14 -4.01
N GLN A 56 10.19 -19.08 -4.09
CA GLN A 56 10.09 -20.37 -3.40
C GLN A 56 10.81 -20.32 -2.06
N ILE A 57 10.10 -20.63 -0.97
CA ILE A 57 10.65 -20.59 0.39
C ILE A 57 10.84 -22.00 0.91
N ILE A 58 12.08 -22.35 1.21
CA ILE A 58 12.45 -23.65 1.77
C ILE A 58 12.72 -23.46 3.26
N GLY A 59 11.91 -24.12 4.08
CA GLY A 59 12.03 -24.12 5.53
C GLY A 59 12.67 -25.42 6.06
N LEU A 60 12.67 -25.55 7.39
CA LEU A 60 13.24 -26.72 8.05
C LEU A 60 12.58 -28.04 7.61
N THR A 61 11.26 -28.03 7.42
CA THR A 61 10.51 -29.23 7.03
C THR A 61 10.93 -29.72 5.65
N GLU A 62 11.05 -28.83 4.67
CA GLU A 62 11.50 -29.16 3.32
C GLU A 62 12.96 -29.65 3.32
N MET A 63 13.82 -28.99 4.09
CA MET A 63 15.23 -29.43 4.21
C MET A 63 15.35 -30.79 4.85
N SER A 64 14.65 -31.04 5.97
CA SER A 64 14.66 -32.35 6.63
C SER A 64 14.14 -33.47 5.71
N TYR A 65 13.06 -33.18 4.97
CA TYR A 65 12.53 -34.12 3.99
C TYR A 65 13.56 -34.45 2.90
N LEU A 66 14.24 -33.43 2.35
CA LEU A 66 15.28 -33.61 1.34
C LEU A 66 16.46 -34.44 1.87
N ASP A 67 16.83 -34.25 3.15
CA ASP A 67 17.92 -35.00 3.80
C ASP A 67 17.60 -36.50 3.93
N GLU A 68 16.31 -36.85 4.15
CA GLU A 68 15.84 -38.24 4.26
C GLU A 68 15.74 -38.96 2.91
N LEU A 69 15.68 -38.23 1.79
CA LEU A 69 15.62 -38.81 0.46
C LEU A 69 16.93 -39.46 0.04
N SER A 70 16.85 -40.53 -0.75
CA SER A 70 18.00 -41.02 -1.48
C SER A 70 18.57 -39.94 -2.39
N THR A 71 19.88 -39.95 -2.61
CA THR A 71 20.56 -38.95 -3.47
C THR A 71 19.92 -38.87 -4.86
N SER A 72 19.47 -39.98 -5.43
CA SER A 72 18.82 -40.00 -6.74
C SER A 72 17.48 -39.26 -6.73
N LEU A 73 16.60 -39.55 -5.75
CA LEU A 73 15.30 -38.89 -5.64
C LEU A 73 15.46 -37.39 -5.31
N ARG A 74 16.35 -37.06 -4.39
CA ARG A 74 16.68 -35.67 -4.04
C ARG A 74 17.11 -34.87 -5.27
N ASN A 75 18.02 -35.41 -6.07
CA ASN A 75 18.44 -34.80 -7.32
C ASN A 75 17.27 -34.60 -8.28
N THR A 76 16.43 -35.62 -8.48
CA THR A 76 15.26 -35.50 -9.39
C THR A 76 14.32 -34.39 -8.95
N HIS A 77 14.00 -34.27 -7.66
CA HIS A 77 13.05 -33.26 -7.19
C HIS A 77 13.66 -31.86 -7.18
N LEU A 78 14.94 -31.72 -6.79
CA LEU A 78 15.65 -30.44 -6.84
C LEU A 78 15.82 -29.96 -8.29
N GLU A 79 16.27 -30.85 -9.19
CA GLU A 79 16.39 -30.52 -10.60
C GLU A 79 15.06 -30.00 -11.15
N LYS A 80 13.94 -30.68 -10.82
CA LYS A 80 12.62 -30.27 -11.26
C LYS A 80 12.22 -28.90 -10.75
N LEU A 81 12.47 -28.61 -9.44
CA LEU A 81 12.21 -27.29 -8.86
C LEU A 81 12.93 -26.17 -9.61
N PHE A 82 14.24 -26.34 -9.81
CA PHE A 82 15.07 -25.32 -10.47
C PHE A 82 14.78 -25.22 -11.98
N SER A 83 14.37 -26.31 -12.63
CA SER A 83 13.99 -26.31 -14.06
C SER A 83 12.76 -25.43 -14.38
N PHE A 84 11.91 -25.17 -13.40
CA PHE A 84 10.80 -24.22 -13.55
C PHE A 84 11.24 -22.75 -13.51
N GLN A 85 12.48 -22.48 -13.19
CA GLN A 85 13.10 -21.14 -13.15
C GLN A 85 12.27 -20.11 -12.35
N PRO A 86 11.97 -20.37 -11.07
CA PRO A 86 11.32 -19.36 -10.23
C PRO A 86 12.23 -18.13 -10.07
N PRO A 87 11.68 -16.94 -9.73
CA PRO A 87 12.45 -15.72 -9.58
C PRO A 87 13.54 -15.81 -8.49
N ALA A 88 13.31 -16.63 -7.46
CA ALA A 88 14.31 -16.99 -6.45
C ALA A 88 13.89 -18.23 -5.66
N VAL A 89 14.88 -18.92 -5.09
CA VAL A 89 14.71 -19.91 -4.02
C VAL A 89 15.38 -19.33 -2.77
N VAL A 90 14.66 -19.29 -1.63
CA VAL A 90 15.13 -18.71 -0.38
C VAL A 90 15.13 -19.77 0.71
N LEU A 91 16.29 -20.00 1.34
CA LEU A 91 16.44 -20.85 2.52
C LEU A 91 16.26 -20.01 3.78
N THR A 92 15.50 -20.49 4.75
CA THR A 92 15.24 -19.78 6.01
C THR A 92 16.09 -20.33 7.17
N ARG A 93 16.01 -19.67 8.35
CA ARG A 93 16.63 -20.13 9.60
C ARG A 93 18.16 -20.26 9.56
N GLY A 94 18.84 -19.49 8.71
CA GLY A 94 20.27 -19.56 8.55
C GLY A 94 20.81 -20.87 7.97
N MET A 95 19.92 -21.68 7.35
CA MET A 95 20.30 -22.93 6.71
C MET A 95 21.20 -22.69 5.51
N ARG A 96 22.19 -23.57 5.32
CA ARG A 96 23.08 -23.53 4.17
C ARG A 96 22.50 -24.38 3.03
N PRO A 97 22.69 -23.96 1.77
CA PRO A 97 22.25 -24.76 0.64
C PRO A 97 23.04 -26.06 0.52
N MET A 98 22.35 -27.11 0.14
CA MET A 98 22.96 -28.38 -0.26
C MET A 98 23.79 -28.18 -1.53
N SER A 99 24.80 -29.03 -1.76
CA SER A 99 25.64 -28.99 -2.98
C SER A 99 24.80 -29.13 -4.25
N GLU A 100 23.77 -29.95 -4.24
CA GLU A 100 22.84 -30.18 -5.33
C GLU A 100 22.01 -28.92 -5.63
N MET A 101 21.56 -28.20 -4.59
CA MET A 101 20.86 -26.91 -4.78
C MET A 101 21.75 -25.88 -5.48
N MET A 102 23.02 -25.79 -5.06
CA MET A 102 24.00 -24.90 -5.70
C MET A 102 24.27 -25.30 -7.15
N GLN A 103 24.34 -26.61 -7.43
CA GLN A 103 24.53 -27.13 -8.78
C GLN A 103 23.35 -26.71 -9.68
N TYR A 104 22.12 -27.02 -9.29
CA TYR A 104 20.93 -26.73 -10.10
C TYR A 104 20.61 -25.25 -10.18
N ALA A 105 20.87 -24.48 -9.13
CA ALA A 105 20.78 -23.01 -9.18
C ALA A 105 21.65 -22.42 -10.28
N LYS A 106 22.91 -22.91 -10.41
CA LYS A 106 23.84 -22.50 -11.48
C LYS A 106 23.39 -23.01 -12.84
N GLN A 107 22.97 -24.26 -12.93
CA GLN A 107 22.56 -24.90 -14.18
C GLN A 107 21.36 -24.19 -14.83
N TYR A 108 20.36 -23.81 -14.01
CA TYR A 108 19.11 -23.19 -14.49
C TYR A 108 19.08 -21.66 -14.33
N GLY A 109 20.15 -21.06 -13.79
CA GLY A 109 20.23 -19.62 -13.61
C GLY A 109 19.24 -19.05 -12.59
N VAL A 110 18.93 -19.80 -11.52
CA VAL A 110 17.97 -19.39 -10.51
C VAL A 110 18.69 -18.82 -9.30
N PRO A 111 18.36 -17.59 -8.84
CA PRO A 111 18.92 -17.03 -7.61
C PRO A 111 18.65 -17.91 -6.39
N LEU A 112 19.67 -18.14 -5.59
CA LEU A 112 19.59 -18.87 -4.33
C LEU A 112 20.01 -17.93 -3.19
N LEU A 113 19.05 -17.59 -2.33
CA LEU A 113 19.19 -16.64 -1.25
C LEU A 113 19.00 -17.33 0.11
N MET A 114 19.46 -16.68 1.17
CA MET A 114 19.34 -17.18 2.54
C MET A 114 18.81 -16.08 3.46
N SER A 115 18.03 -16.49 4.47
CA SER A 115 17.57 -15.65 5.57
C SER A 115 17.84 -16.33 6.91
N THR A 116 18.18 -15.56 7.93
CA THR A 116 18.25 -16.05 9.31
C THR A 116 16.89 -16.18 9.98
N GLU A 117 15.88 -15.53 9.41
CA GLU A 117 14.51 -15.47 9.95
C GLU A 117 13.79 -16.84 9.92
N MET A 118 12.78 -16.97 10.78
CA MET A 118 11.85 -18.10 10.73
C MET A 118 11.01 -18.04 9.46
N THR A 119 10.65 -19.20 8.91
CA THR A 119 9.91 -19.32 7.65
C THR A 119 8.62 -18.48 7.62
N SER A 120 7.82 -18.53 8.69
CA SER A 120 6.57 -17.78 8.77
C SER A 120 6.79 -16.26 8.85
N ALA A 121 7.81 -15.82 9.57
CA ALA A 121 8.15 -14.40 9.69
C ALA A 121 8.62 -13.85 8.34
N LEU A 122 9.55 -14.54 7.66
CA LEU A 122 10.04 -14.15 6.34
C LEU A 122 8.90 -14.12 5.31
N MET A 123 8.03 -15.14 5.29
CA MET A 123 6.89 -15.18 4.38
C MET A 123 5.96 -13.99 4.61
N GLY A 124 5.62 -13.69 5.87
CA GLY A 124 4.78 -12.53 6.21
C GLY A 124 5.39 -11.21 5.74
N GLN A 125 6.69 -11.01 5.97
CA GLN A 125 7.41 -9.83 5.53
C GLN A 125 7.42 -9.70 4.00
N LEU A 126 7.80 -10.74 3.27
CA LEU A 126 7.82 -10.73 1.81
C LEU A 126 6.44 -10.50 1.21
N ILE A 127 5.39 -11.13 1.73
CA ILE A 127 4.01 -10.93 1.26
C ILE A 127 3.58 -9.47 1.50
N THR A 128 3.89 -8.89 2.65
CA THR A 128 3.58 -7.48 2.95
C THR A 128 4.29 -6.54 1.97
N THR A 129 5.59 -6.73 1.78
CA THR A 129 6.38 -5.94 0.82
C THR A 129 5.84 -6.10 -0.61
N LEU A 130 5.61 -7.35 -1.06
CA LEU A 130 5.09 -7.63 -2.40
C LEU A 130 3.72 -6.98 -2.64
N ASN A 131 2.81 -7.07 -1.68
CA ASN A 131 1.50 -6.42 -1.78
C ASN A 131 1.62 -4.89 -1.86
N THR A 132 2.53 -4.29 -1.12
CA THR A 132 2.78 -2.85 -1.16
C THR A 132 3.40 -2.42 -2.50
N GLU A 133 4.44 -3.12 -2.95
CA GLU A 133 5.20 -2.74 -4.15
C GLU A 133 4.44 -3.03 -5.45
N LEU A 134 3.64 -4.10 -5.48
CA LEU A 134 2.86 -4.51 -6.64
C LEU A 134 1.44 -3.95 -6.64
N ALA A 135 1.06 -3.20 -5.60
CA ALA A 135 -0.25 -2.56 -5.54
C ALA A 135 -0.47 -1.64 -6.75
N PRO A 136 -1.67 -1.63 -7.33
CA PRO A 136 -2.02 -0.67 -8.36
C PRO A 136 -1.82 0.75 -7.87
N ARG A 137 -1.23 1.61 -8.70
CA ARG A 137 -0.91 3.00 -8.35
C ARG A 137 -1.62 3.96 -9.31
N ILE A 138 -2.12 5.06 -8.77
CA ILE A 138 -2.73 6.13 -9.54
C ILE A 138 -2.14 7.46 -9.07
N THR A 139 -1.87 8.36 -10.01
CA THR A 139 -1.51 9.74 -9.70
C THR A 139 -2.75 10.61 -9.84
N ARG A 140 -3.04 11.41 -8.81
CA ARG A 140 -4.12 12.39 -8.81
C ARG A 140 -3.57 13.77 -8.49
N HIS A 141 -4.08 14.79 -9.18
CA HIS A 141 -3.77 16.17 -8.86
C HIS A 141 -4.64 16.61 -7.68
N GLY A 142 -4.03 16.75 -6.52
CA GLY A 142 -4.71 17.09 -5.28
C GLY A 142 -3.72 17.46 -4.18
N VAL A 143 -4.22 17.73 -2.99
CA VAL A 143 -3.41 17.92 -1.79
C VAL A 143 -3.89 16.92 -0.74
N LEU A 144 -2.97 16.18 -0.16
CA LEU A 144 -3.26 15.23 0.91
C LEU A 144 -2.78 15.80 2.25
N VAL A 145 -3.65 15.85 3.23
CA VAL A 145 -3.38 16.37 4.58
C VAL A 145 -3.84 15.36 5.62
N GLU A 146 -3.13 15.28 6.73
CA GLU A 146 -3.57 14.55 7.92
C GLU A 146 -4.20 15.54 8.90
N VAL A 147 -5.48 15.39 9.19
CA VAL A 147 -6.26 16.25 10.08
C VAL A 147 -6.81 15.41 11.24
N TYR A 148 -6.32 15.63 12.46
CA TYR A 148 -6.63 14.83 13.64
C TYR A 148 -6.37 13.33 13.50
N GLY A 149 -5.40 12.96 12.65
CA GLY A 149 -5.07 11.56 12.34
C GLY A 149 -5.83 10.98 11.16
N GLU A 150 -6.80 11.69 10.57
CA GLU A 150 -7.54 11.31 9.36
C GLU A 150 -6.83 11.83 8.10
N GLY A 151 -6.59 10.97 7.13
CA GLY A 151 -6.05 11.36 5.83
C GLY A 151 -7.13 11.90 4.90
N ILE A 152 -7.04 13.18 4.58
CA ILE A 152 -8.01 13.89 3.72
C ILE A 152 -7.35 14.23 2.39
N LEU A 153 -7.85 13.65 1.30
CA LEU A 153 -7.48 14.00 -0.06
C LEU A 153 -8.35 15.15 -0.58
N ILE A 154 -7.75 16.33 -0.74
CA ILE A 154 -8.41 17.54 -1.25
C ILE A 154 -8.24 17.61 -2.76
N LEU A 155 -9.35 17.48 -3.49
CA LEU A 155 -9.43 17.58 -4.94
C LEU A 155 -10.15 18.88 -5.36
N GLY A 156 -10.08 19.21 -6.64
CA GLY A 156 -10.75 20.36 -7.24
C GLY A 156 -9.87 21.05 -8.27
N ASP A 157 -10.43 22.02 -8.99
CA ASP A 157 -9.75 22.72 -10.06
C ASP A 157 -8.54 23.53 -9.58
N SER A 158 -7.65 23.85 -10.52
CA SER A 158 -6.51 24.71 -10.22
C SER A 158 -6.99 26.11 -9.79
N GLY A 159 -6.50 26.55 -8.61
CA GLY A 159 -6.84 27.86 -8.04
C GLY A 159 -8.11 27.90 -7.20
N VAL A 160 -8.74 26.76 -6.90
CA VAL A 160 -9.91 26.69 -6.02
C VAL A 160 -9.58 26.89 -4.53
N GLY A 161 -8.28 26.93 -4.15
CA GLY A 161 -7.85 27.16 -2.77
C GLY A 161 -7.30 25.92 -2.05
N LYS A 162 -6.96 24.83 -2.76
CA LYS A 162 -6.43 23.59 -2.15
C LYS A 162 -5.16 23.84 -1.33
N SER A 163 -4.15 24.48 -1.94
CA SER A 163 -2.84 24.73 -1.30
C SER A 163 -2.96 25.70 -0.13
N GLU A 164 -3.77 26.75 -0.29
CA GLU A 164 -4.05 27.73 0.77
C GLU A 164 -4.72 27.07 1.97
N THR A 165 -5.68 26.19 1.72
CA THR A 165 -6.36 25.41 2.77
C THR A 165 -5.39 24.48 3.49
N ALA A 166 -4.51 23.79 2.76
CA ALA A 166 -3.52 22.90 3.34
C ALA A 166 -2.54 23.67 4.26
N ILE A 167 -2.04 24.82 3.82
CA ILE A 167 -1.14 25.67 4.63
C ILE A 167 -1.84 26.19 5.89
N GLU A 168 -3.10 26.57 5.78
CA GLU A 168 -3.87 26.99 6.95
C GLU A 168 -4.05 25.83 7.95
N LEU A 169 -4.31 24.60 7.48
CA LEU A 169 -4.36 23.40 8.31
C LEU A 169 -3.00 23.10 8.97
N VAL A 170 -1.90 23.22 8.24
CA VAL A 170 -0.54 23.06 8.79
C VAL A 170 -0.26 24.09 9.90
N LYS A 171 -0.65 25.36 9.72
CA LYS A 171 -0.54 26.39 10.78
C LYS A 171 -1.32 26.05 12.03
N ARG A 172 -2.40 25.27 11.89
CA ARG A 172 -3.25 24.81 13.01
C ARG A 172 -2.70 23.55 13.69
N GLY A 173 -1.57 22.99 13.22
CA GLY A 173 -0.90 21.84 13.81
C GLY A 173 -1.19 20.51 13.11
N HIS A 174 -1.86 20.55 11.97
CA HIS A 174 -2.06 19.38 11.11
C HIS A 174 -0.84 19.14 10.21
N ARG A 175 -0.82 18.02 9.48
CA ARG A 175 0.34 17.62 8.68
C ARG A 175 0.03 17.58 7.19
N LEU A 176 0.96 18.06 6.39
CA LEU A 176 0.94 17.89 4.94
C LEU A 176 1.56 16.54 4.58
N ILE A 177 0.97 15.84 3.63
CA ILE A 177 1.54 14.63 3.05
C ILE A 177 2.11 14.99 1.70
N ALA A 178 3.41 15.23 1.65
CA ALA A 178 4.13 15.62 0.43
C ALA A 178 5.64 15.51 0.60
N ASP A 179 6.34 15.65 -0.53
CA ASP A 179 7.79 15.89 -0.57
C ASP A 179 8.06 17.37 -0.26
N ASP A 180 8.00 17.75 1.00
CA ASP A 180 8.42 19.04 1.59
C ASP A 180 8.00 20.35 0.87
N ALA A 181 7.57 20.35 -0.38
CA ALA A 181 7.35 21.53 -1.19
C ALA A 181 5.91 21.71 -1.65
N VAL A 182 5.37 22.93 -1.49
CA VAL A 182 4.04 23.33 -1.98
C VAL A 182 4.14 24.60 -2.79
N GLU A 183 3.44 24.62 -3.93
CA GLU A 183 3.27 25.84 -4.73
C GLU A 183 2.09 26.65 -4.18
N LEU A 184 2.37 27.91 -3.80
CA LEU A 184 1.38 28.91 -3.44
C LEU A 184 1.37 30.03 -4.48
N ARG A 185 0.23 30.26 -5.11
CA ARG A 185 0.08 31.35 -6.08
C ARG A 185 0.38 32.71 -5.44
N GLY A 186 1.21 33.51 -6.12
CA GLY A 186 1.66 34.83 -5.64
C GLY A 186 2.83 34.80 -4.66
N ILE A 187 3.21 33.63 -4.15
CA ILE A 187 4.36 33.45 -3.25
C ILE A 187 5.46 32.61 -3.93
N GLY A 188 5.04 31.58 -4.69
CA GLY A 188 5.94 30.60 -5.31
C GLY A 188 6.01 29.27 -4.56
N ILE A 189 7.09 28.53 -4.76
CA ILE A 189 7.33 27.24 -4.10
C ILE A 189 7.93 27.47 -2.71
N ILE A 190 7.27 26.94 -1.69
CA ILE A 190 7.75 26.98 -0.31
C ILE A 190 8.09 25.57 0.16
N ASN A 191 9.15 25.43 0.97
CA ASN A 191 9.42 24.19 1.70
C ASN A 191 8.68 24.24 3.04
N VAL A 192 7.64 23.42 3.19
CA VAL A 192 6.74 23.42 4.34
C VAL A 192 7.46 23.00 5.62
N ALA A 193 8.33 21.98 5.55
CA ALA A 193 9.10 21.51 6.70
C ALA A 193 10.07 22.57 7.23
N ARG A 194 10.65 23.41 6.34
CA ARG A 194 11.52 24.52 6.74
C ARG A 194 10.76 25.69 7.36
N VAL A 195 9.56 25.97 6.87
CA VAL A 195 8.74 27.11 7.33
C VAL A 195 7.98 26.78 8.62
N PHE A 196 7.42 25.57 8.73
CA PHE A 196 6.53 25.17 9.83
C PHE A 196 7.12 24.07 10.75
N GLY A 197 8.35 23.62 10.47
CA GLY A 197 9.03 22.56 11.23
C GLY A 197 8.86 21.16 10.61
N ILE A 198 9.80 20.27 10.92
CA ILE A 198 9.86 18.89 10.36
C ILE A 198 8.58 18.09 10.69
N GLY A 199 7.95 18.33 11.84
CA GLY A 199 6.71 17.66 12.23
C GLY A 199 5.47 18.05 11.43
N SER A 200 5.55 19.06 10.56
CA SER A 200 4.46 19.55 9.71
C SER A 200 4.28 18.74 8.42
N VAL A 201 5.19 17.82 8.12
CA VAL A 201 5.19 17.00 6.92
C VAL A 201 5.28 15.53 7.29
N ARG A 202 4.63 14.67 6.52
CA ARG A 202 4.67 13.21 6.62
C ARG A 202 4.75 12.60 5.23
N SER A 203 5.45 11.47 5.09
CA SER A 203 5.68 10.81 3.79
C SER A 203 4.45 10.08 3.26
N SER A 204 3.55 9.62 4.15
CA SER A 204 2.37 8.86 3.74
C SER A 204 1.29 8.89 4.81
N VAL A 205 0.05 8.72 4.40
CA VAL A 205 -1.13 8.50 5.25
C VAL A 205 -2.16 7.68 4.46
N GLU A 206 -2.99 6.92 5.15
CA GLU A 206 -4.16 6.29 4.55
C GLU A 206 -5.20 7.36 4.17
N VAL A 207 -5.88 7.21 3.02
CA VAL A 207 -6.92 8.15 2.59
C VAL A 207 -8.25 7.68 3.13
N GLU A 208 -8.75 8.34 4.17
CA GLU A 208 -10.00 8.01 4.85
C GLU A 208 -11.18 8.84 4.34
N MET A 209 -10.89 10.00 3.74
CA MET A 209 -11.92 10.87 3.18
C MET A 209 -11.41 11.64 1.96
N VAL A 210 -12.28 11.82 0.97
CA VAL A 210 -12.04 12.69 -0.19
C VAL A 210 -12.92 13.93 -0.07
N VAL A 211 -12.30 15.12 -0.19
CA VAL A 211 -13.02 16.39 -0.24
C VAL A 211 -12.84 17.01 -1.62
N GLN A 212 -13.94 17.23 -2.30
CA GLN A 212 -13.95 17.93 -3.59
C GLN A 212 -14.33 19.39 -3.37
N LEU A 213 -13.41 20.29 -3.74
CA LEU A 213 -13.63 21.73 -3.69
C LEU A 213 -14.12 22.23 -5.06
N GLU A 214 -15.21 22.97 -5.10
CA GLU A 214 -15.66 23.65 -6.31
C GLU A 214 -16.07 25.09 -6.00
N PRO A 215 -15.97 26.02 -6.96
CA PRO A 215 -16.55 27.35 -6.80
C PRO A 215 -18.04 27.26 -6.53
N TRP A 216 -18.55 28.17 -5.68
CA TRP A 216 -19.98 28.22 -5.40
C TRP A 216 -20.79 28.44 -6.69
N ASP A 217 -21.79 27.62 -6.90
CA ASP A 217 -22.75 27.74 -8.00
C ASP A 217 -24.17 27.81 -7.43
N SER A 218 -24.85 28.98 -7.64
CA SER A 218 -26.18 29.22 -7.14
C SER A 218 -27.26 28.35 -7.82
N THR A 219 -26.95 27.70 -8.93
CA THR A 219 -27.86 26.82 -9.66
C THR A 219 -27.83 25.38 -9.14
N LYS A 220 -26.79 25.02 -8.35
CA LYS A 220 -26.64 23.70 -7.76
C LYS A 220 -27.28 23.60 -6.37
N ASN A 221 -27.88 22.45 -6.11
CA ASN A 221 -28.35 22.12 -4.77
C ASN A 221 -27.25 21.36 -4.01
N TYR A 222 -26.74 21.96 -2.95
CA TYR A 222 -25.70 21.35 -2.10
C TYR A 222 -26.36 20.63 -0.92
N ASP A 223 -25.86 19.43 -0.60
CA ASP A 223 -26.33 18.72 0.60
C ASP A 223 -26.06 19.57 1.85
N ARG A 224 -27.08 19.71 2.70
CA ARG A 224 -27.03 20.45 3.96
C ARG A 224 -27.15 19.54 5.18
N THR A 225 -27.55 18.32 4.95
CA THR A 225 -27.91 17.38 6.01
C THR A 225 -26.80 16.40 6.34
N GLY A 226 -26.00 16.02 5.33
CA GLY A 226 -24.97 14.98 5.48
C GLY A 226 -25.54 13.62 5.87
N LEU A 227 -26.81 13.35 5.52
CA LEU A 227 -27.51 12.09 5.80
C LEU A 227 -26.95 10.96 4.98
N GLU A 228 -26.77 11.21 3.70
CA GLU A 228 -26.20 10.25 2.76
C GLU A 228 -24.66 10.41 2.76
N THR A 229 -23.96 9.30 2.66
CA THR A 229 -22.50 9.31 2.45
C THR A 229 -22.23 9.05 0.97
N GLU A 230 -21.71 10.05 0.29
CA GLU A 230 -21.17 9.88 -1.06
C GLU A 230 -19.83 9.18 -1.01
N TYR A 231 -19.47 8.52 -2.10
CA TYR A 231 -18.20 7.80 -2.20
C TYR A 231 -17.44 8.19 -3.45
N TYR A 232 -16.14 8.34 -3.32
CA TYR A 232 -15.21 8.52 -4.41
C TYR A 232 -14.46 7.20 -4.67
N ASP A 233 -14.43 6.75 -5.92
CA ASP A 233 -13.72 5.52 -6.28
C ASP A 233 -12.22 5.79 -6.52
N ILE A 234 -11.38 5.10 -5.77
CA ILE A 234 -9.92 5.09 -5.96
C ILE A 234 -9.52 3.64 -6.22
N LEU A 235 -9.26 3.29 -7.47
CA LEU A 235 -8.80 1.95 -7.88
C LEU A 235 -9.72 0.81 -7.40
N GLY A 236 -11.05 1.03 -7.38
CA GLY A 236 -12.05 0.06 -6.92
C GLY A 236 -12.33 0.11 -5.42
N VAL A 237 -11.62 0.96 -4.66
CA VAL A 237 -11.89 1.22 -3.24
C VAL A 237 -12.80 2.43 -3.13
N LYS A 238 -13.95 2.27 -2.46
CA LYS A 238 -14.90 3.35 -2.19
C LYS A 238 -14.50 4.09 -0.93
N VAL A 239 -14.02 5.33 -1.08
CA VAL A 239 -13.64 6.21 0.01
C VAL A 239 -14.77 7.23 0.25
N PRO A 240 -15.20 7.47 1.50
CA PRO A 240 -16.18 8.51 1.82
C PRO A 240 -15.80 9.84 1.20
N SER A 241 -16.76 10.53 0.59
CA SER A 241 -16.49 11.82 -0.05
C SER A 241 -17.52 12.87 0.28
N MET A 242 -17.10 14.13 0.17
CA MET A 242 -18.00 15.28 0.24
C MET A 242 -17.63 16.37 -0.75
N LEU A 243 -18.62 17.09 -1.24
CA LEU A 243 -18.47 18.25 -2.09
C LEU A 243 -18.63 19.52 -1.25
N ILE A 244 -17.59 20.38 -1.22
CA ILE A 244 -17.59 21.63 -0.47
C ILE A 244 -17.53 22.80 -1.45
N PRO A 245 -18.60 23.64 -1.53
CA PRO A 245 -18.57 24.85 -2.32
C PRO A 245 -17.71 25.93 -1.65
N VAL A 246 -16.79 26.49 -2.42
CA VAL A 246 -15.88 27.57 -2.00
C VAL A 246 -16.52 28.92 -2.25
N MET A 247 -16.64 29.73 -1.20
CA MET A 247 -17.15 31.10 -1.25
C MET A 247 -16.19 32.05 -0.57
N PRO A 248 -16.09 33.32 -0.99
CA PRO A 248 -15.34 34.34 -0.28
C PRO A 248 -15.76 34.44 1.21
N GLY A 249 -14.80 34.52 2.11
CA GLY A 249 -15.04 34.64 3.55
C GLY A 249 -15.32 33.31 4.28
N ARG A 250 -15.39 32.18 3.58
CA ARG A 250 -15.57 30.87 4.20
C ARG A 250 -14.22 30.25 4.61
N ASN A 251 -14.09 29.88 5.88
CA ASN A 251 -12.86 29.24 6.37
C ASN A 251 -12.90 27.74 6.09
N LEU A 252 -12.25 27.32 5.01
CA LEU A 252 -12.20 25.92 4.59
C LEU A 252 -11.47 25.03 5.59
N ALA A 253 -10.44 25.53 6.28
CA ALA A 253 -9.71 24.73 7.27
C ALA A 253 -10.65 24.31 8.42
N VAL A 254 -11.46 25.23 8.96
CA VAL A 254 -12.44 24.91 10.01
C VAL A 254 -13.46 23.88 9.52
N ILE A 255 -13.90 24.00 8.27
CA ILE A 255 -14.85 23.04 7.69
C ILE A 255 -14.22 21.65 7.58
N LEU A 256 -12.96 21.56 7.13
CA LEU A 256 -12.24 20.29 7.01
C LEU A 256 -11.94 19.66 8.38
N GLU A 257 -11.55 20.46 9.37
CA GLU A 257 -11.39 19.99 10.75
C GLU A 257 -12.69 19.37 11.28
N THR A 258 -13.81 20.04 11.06
CA THR A 258 -15.13 19.55 11.47
C THR A 258 -15.54 18.28 10.69
N ALA A 259 -15.26 18.26 9.38
CA ALA A 259 -15.55 17.12 8.52
C ALA A 259 -14.77 15.86 8.95
N ALA A 260 -13.48 16.00 9.27
CA ALA A 260 -12.64 14.92 9.78
C ALA A 260 -13.22 14.31 11.06
N ILE A 261 -13.55 15.16 12.04
CA ILE A 261 -14.15 14.70 13.31
C ILE A 261 -15.48 14.00 13.07
N ASN A 262 -16.32 14.58 12.20
CA ASN A 262 -17.64 14.01 11.88
C ASN A 262 -17.54 12.67 11.14
N ASN A 263 -16.57 12.53 10.22
CA ASN A 263 -16.31 11.26 9.53
C ASN A 263 -15.96 10.16 10.53
N ARG A 264 -15.01 10.44 11.43
CA ARG A 264 -14.63 9.51 12.50
C ARG A 264 -15.81 9.13 13.39
N GLN A 265 -16.70 10.08 13.73
CA GLN A 265 -17.88 9.78 14.52
C GLN A 265 -18.84 8.84 13.77
N LYS A 266 -19.01 9.05 12.45
CA LYS A 266 -19.81 8.15 11.59
C LYS A 266 -19.23 6.75 11.52
N GLU A 267 -17.92 6.59 11.42
CA GLU A 267 -17.22 5.29 11.42
C GLU A 267 -17.39 4.55 12.78
N MET A 268 -17.42 5.29 13.87
CA MET A 268 -17.73 4.76 15.21
C MET A 268 -19.22 4.46 15.42
N GLY A 269 -20.07 4.66 14.39
CA GLY A 269 -21.51 4.37 14.43
C GLY A 269 -22.40 5.53 14.86
N TYR A 270 -21.83 6.70 15.15
CA TYR A 270 -22.62 7.90 15.52
C TYR A 270 -22.88 8.77 14.29
N ASN A 271 -24.16 9.08 14.05
CA ASN A 271 -24.57 10.00 12.99
C ASN A 271 -25.52 11.07 13.54
N ALA A 272 -25.00 12.28 13.74
CA ALA A 272 -25.72 13.39 14.33
C ALA A 272 -26.99 13.78 13.54
N ALA A 273 -26.95 13.67 12.20
CA ALA A 273 -28.12 13.97 11.38
C ALA A 273 -29.25 12.94 11.57
N LYS A 274 -28.91 11.64 11.67
CA LYS A 274 -29.87 10.58 11.98
C LYS A 274 -30.46 10.74 13.38
N GLU A 275 -29.63 11.07 14.36
CA GLU A 275 -30.08 11.31 15.72
C GLU A 275 -31.07 12.49 15.79
N LEU A 276 -30.75 13.61 15.13
CA LEU A 276 -31.63 14.76 15.07
C LEU A 276 -32.98 14.42 14.44
N LEU A 277 -33.01 13.69 13.31
CA LEU A 277 -34.25 13.26 12.67
C LEU A 277 -35.08 12.33 13.57
N THR A 278 -34.43 11.43 14.29
CA THR A 278 -35.10 10.57 15.27
C THR A 278 -35.73 11.39 16.39
N GLN A 279 -35.03 12.38 16.93
CA GLN A 279 -35.57 13.28 17.96
C GLN A 279 -36.74 14.13 17.46
N LEU A 280 -36.74 14.49 16.16
CA LEU A 280 -37.85 15.24 15.54
C LEU A 280 -39.02 14.35 15.10
N GLY A 281 -38.97 13.04 15.30
CA GLY A 281 -40.00 12.09 14.90
C GLY A 281 -40.08 11.86 13.37
N LEU A 282 -39.03 12.20 12.64
CA LEU A 282 -38.89 12.06 11.17
C LEU A 282 -38.04 10.86 10.76
N ALA A 283 -37.89 9.89 11.64
CA ALA A 283 -37.03 8.71 11.40
C ALA A 283 -37.48 7.83 10.22
N ASP A 284 -38.77 7.82 9.89
CA ASP A 284 -39.36 7.01 8.81
C ASP A 284 -39.00 7.52 7.41
N ASP A 285 -38.53 8.76 7.24
CA ASP A 285 -38.12 9.34 5.96
C ASP A 285 -36.66 8.90 5.54
N ILE A 286 -35.94 8.20 6.41
CA ILE A 286 -34.56 7.74 6.13
C ILE A 286 -34.54 6.38 5.40
N SER A 287 -35.66 5.66 5.34
CA SER A 287 -35.78 4.29 4.80
C SER A 287 -36.40 4.23 3.40
N LYS A 288 -36.58 5.35 2.73
CA LYS A 288 -36.98 5.44 1.33
C LYS A 288 -35.84 6.03 0.50
#